data_023248c3310dcdf621bc9a00e215d833
#
_entry.id   023248c3310dcdf621bc9a00e215d833
#
_cell.length_a   1.000
_cell.length_b   1.000
_cell.length_c   1.000
_cell.angle_alpha   90.00
_cell.angle_beta   90.00
_cell.angle_gamma   90.00
#
_symmetry.space_group_name_H-M   'P 1'
#
loop_
_entity.id
_entity.type
_entity.pdbx_description
1 polymer ?
#
loop_
_entity_poly.entity_id
_entity_poly.type
_entity_poly.pdbx_seq_one_letter_code
_entity_poly.pdbx_strand_id
1 'polypeptide(L)'
;MGGGDIPEQRGGGRYPQLISRKEEEMAKKALITGITGQDGAYLAEHLLSLGYEVFGLLARRSTPTTWRLEYLGILDKVKLIDGDLTDMASIVRALLECRPDEIYNLGAQSFVATSWAQPILTANATGMGALNILEAVRQVCPESKFYQASTSELFGKAQENIQSETTPFYPRSPYGVAKLFAHWSTINYRESFGIFGCCGILFNHESPLRGIEFVTRKVTDAVARIKLGKQKELRLGNIDAQRDWGFSGDYVKAMHLMLQQDKPDDYVVATGRTASVRDMCRLAFEYVGLNYEDYIVIDPKFYRQAEVDRLLGNPAKAEKVLNWKAQTTLEELVEMMVKADLERIKKL
;
A
#
# COMPACT_ATOMS: atom_id res chain seq x y z
N MET A 1 -7.93 -67.58 -67.73
CA MET A 1 -6.49 -67.44 -68.06
C MET A 1 -6.06 -66.05 -67.67
N GLY A 2 -5.00 -65.94 -66.90
CA GLY A 2 -4.29 -64.72 -66.65
C GLY A 2 -4.65 -64.01 -65.31
N GLY A 3 -4.13 -64.57 -64.24
CA GLY A 3 -4.04 -63.85 -63.00
C GLY A 3 -2.96 -62.77 -63.06
N GLY A 4 -3.21 -61.67 -62.45
CA GLY A 4 -2.25 -60.57 -62.28
C GLY A 4 -2.25 -60.17 -60.83
N ASP A 5 -1.16 -60.54 -60.13
CA ASP A 5 -0.87 -60.16 -58.77
C ASP A 5 -0.72 -58.66 -58.60
N ILE A 6 -1.37 -58.10 -57.61
CA ILE A 6 -1.14 -56.70 -57.18
C ILE A 6 -0.35 -56.75 -55.86
N PRO A 7 0.81 -56.09 -55.77
CA PRO A 7 1.61 -56.07 -54.54
C PRO A 7 1.01 -55.12 -53.50
N GLU A 8 0.87 -55.59 -52.25
CA GLU A 8 0.61 -54.83 -51.04
C GLU A 8 1.74 -53.83 -50.78
N GLN A 9 1.44 -52.53 -50.87
CA GLN A 9 2.29 -51.48 -50.32
C GLN A 9 1.86 -51.18 -48.89
N ARG A 10 2.66 -51.69 -47.92
CA ARG A 10 2.64 -51.24 -46.52
C ARG A 10 3.30 -49.90 -46.41
N GLY A 11 2.52 -48.80 -46.38
CA GLY A 11 2.95 -47.45 -46.03
C GLY A 11 2.66 -47.12 -44.61
N GLY A 12 3.61 -47.40 -43.68
CA GLY A 12 3.55 -46.90 -42.30
C GLY A 12 3.76 -45.40 -42.23
N GLY A 13 2.69 -44.65 -42.33
CA GLY A 13 2.72 -43.23 -42.06
C GLY A 13 2.89 -42.97 -40.56
N ARG A 14 4.11 -42.56 -40.13
CA ARG A 14 4.30 -41.95 -38.81
C ARG A 14 3.59 -40.62 -38.79
N TYR A 15 2.50 -40.52 -38.06
CA TYR A 15 1.92 -39.24 -37.67
C TYR A 15 2.94 -38.48 -36.81
N PRO A 16 3.26 -37.22 -37.08
CA PRO A 16 4.07 -36.41 -36.19
C PRO A 16 3.33 -36.28 -34.88
N GLN A 17 4.01 -36.64 -33.79
CA GLN A 17 3.54 -36.37 -32.46
C GLN A 17 3.27 -34.87 -32.32
N LEU A 18 2.05 -34.50 -32.03
CA LEU A 18 1.66 -33.18 -31.60
C LEU A 18 2.45 -32.87 -30.32
N ILE A 19 3.51 -32.09 -30.48
CA ILE A 19 4.22 -31.48 -29.36
C ILE A 19 3.17 -30.60 -28.68
N SER A 20 2.72 -31.02 -27.49
CA SER A 20 1.90 -30.19 -26.61
C SER A 20 2.71 -28.91 -26.37
N ARG A 21 2.30 -27.82 -26.99
CA ARG A 21 2.69 -26.48 -26.54
C ARG A 21 2.22 -26.42 -25.07
N LYS A 22 3.14 -26.50 -24.10
CA LYS A 22 2.90 -25.94 -22.80
C LYS A 22 2.41 -24.53 -23.09
N GLU A 23 1.17 -24.20 -22.71
CA GLU A 23 0.72 -22.82 -22.60
C GLU A 23 1.74 -22.18 -21.69
N GLU A 24 2.57 -21.30 -22.20
CA GLU A 24 3.39 -20.42 -21.37
C GLU A 24 2.37 -19.61 -20.59
N GLU A 25 2.26 -19.89 -19.31
CA GLU A 25 1.39 -19.17 -18.39
C GLU A 25 1.86 -17.71 -18.42
N MET A 26 1.10 -16.86 -19.11
CA MET A 26 1.46 -15.44 -19.25
C MET A 26 1.53 -14.83 -17.86
N ALA A 27 2.59 -14.06 -17.58
CA ALA A 27 2.76 -13.37 -16.32
C ALA A 27 1.52 -12.50 -16.03
N LYS A 28 0.98 -12.62 -14.81
CA LYS A 28 -0.12 -11.74 -14.37
C LYS A 28 0.33 -10.29 -14.40
N LYS A 29 -0.60 -9.39 -14.72
CA LYS A 29 -0.39 -7.95 -14.81
C LYS A 29 -1.03 -7.23 -13.63
N ALA A 30 -0.27 -6.38 -12.97
CA ALA A 30 -0.76 -5.54 -11.89
C ALA A 30 -0.61 -4.05 -12.20
N LEU A 31 -1.67 -3.28 -11.97
CA LEU A 31 -1.62 -1.82 -12.02
C LEU A 31 -1.64 -1.26 -10.59
N ILE A 32 -0.65 -0.45 -10.23
CA ILE A 32 -0.54 0.20 -8.93
C ILE A 32 -0.71 1.70 -9.11
N THR A 33 -1.76 2.29 -8.54
CA THR A 33 -1.83 3.74 -8.35
C THR A 33 -1.06 4.14 -7.10
N GLY A 34 -0.37 5.29 -7.12
CA GLY A 34 0.49 5.68 -6.00
C GLY A 34 1.77 4.83 -5.87
N ILE A 35 2.25 4.24 -6.97
CA ILE A 35 3.44 3.38 -7.02
C ILE A 35 4.71 4.06 -6.46
N THR A 36 4.81 5.37 -6.53
CA THR A 36 5.93 6.14 -5.98
C THR A 36 5.82 6.45 -4.48
N GLY A 37 4.73 6.01 -3.84
CA GLY A 37 4.56 6.02 -2.39
C GLY A 37 5.36 4.90 -1.71
N GLN A 38 5.37 4.91 -0.37
CA GLN A 38 6.00 3.85 0.43
C GLN A 38 5.43 2.47 0.06
N ASP A 39 4.11 2.31 0.20
CA ASP A 39 3.45 1.03 0.00
C ASP A 39 3.46 0.60 -1.47
N GLY A 40 3.31 1.57 -2.39
CA GLY A 40 3.38 1.30 -3.83
C GLY A 40 4.73 0.73 -4.26
N ALA A 41 5.83 1.25 -3.70
CA ALA A 41 7.17 0.76 -3.99
C ALA A 41 7.41 -0.66 -3.44
N TYR A 42 7.05 -0.92 -2.17
CA TYR A 42 7.16 -2.27 -1.60
C TYR A 42 6.22 -3.28 -2.25
N LEU A 43 5.00 -2.85 -2.63
CA LEU A 43 4.07 -3.73 -3.36
C LEU A 43 4.62 -4.08 -4.75
N ALA A 44 5.19 -3.09 -5.45
CA ALA A 44 5.84 -3.35 -6.74
C ALA A 44 7.00 -4.34 -6.61
N GLU A 45 7.87 -4.18 -5.61
CA GLU A 45 8.95 -5.12 -5.31
C GLU A 45 8.41 -6.53 -5.03
N HIS A 46 7.38 -6.63 -4.19
CA HIS A 46 6.75 -7.90 -3.85
C HIS A 46 6.15 -8.60 -5.07
N LEU A 47 5.36 -7.89 -5.89
CA LEU A 47 4.72 -8.45 -7.08
C LEU A 47 5.75 -8.85 -8.15
N LEU A 48 6.81 -8.06 -8.36
CA LEU A 48 7.93 -8.43 -9.22
C LEU A 48 8.60 -9.73 -8.76
N SER A 49 8.76 -9.93 -7.44
CA SER A 49 9.33 -11.15 -6.89
C SER A 49 8.46 -12.40 -7.13
N LEU A 50 7.15 -12.19 -7.35
CA LEU A 50 6.18 -13.24 -7.70
C LEU A 50 6.03 -13.45 -9.21
N GLY A 51 6.80 -12.72 -10.03
CA GLY A 51 6.77 -12.85 -11.49
C GLY A 51 5.68 -12.03 -12.19
N TYR A 52 5.08 -11.06 -11.51
CA TYR A 52 4.10 -10.15 -12.15
C TYR A 52 4.80 -9.17 -13.10
N GLU A 53 4.10 -8.80 -14.15
CA GLU A 53 4.38 -7.58 -14.93
C GLU A 53 3.71 -6.40 -14.21
N VAL A 54 4.52 -5.47 -13.68
CA VAL A 54 4.04 -4.37 -12.83
C VAL A 54 3.98 -3.06 -13.59
N PHE A 55 2.79 -2.45 -13.59
CA PHE A 55 2.52 -1.12 -14.12
C PHE A 55 2.24 -0.15 -12.98
N GLY A 56 2.67 1.09 -13.12
CA GLY A 56 2.42 2.15 -12.16
C GLY A 56 1.77 3.36 -12.79
N LEU A 57 0.61 3.79 -12.26
CA LEU A 57 0.02 5.07 -12.64
C LEU A 57 0.75 6.21 -11.93
N LEU A 58 1.34 7.12 -12.68
CA LEU A 58 2.17 8.21 -12.18
C LEU A 58 1.61 9.56 -12.61
N ALA A 59 1.23 10.40 -11.64
CA ALA A 59 0.83 11.77 -11.90
C ALA A 59 2.06 12.59 -12.37
N ARG A 60 1.93 13.26 -13.52
CA ARG A 60 2.98 14.08 -14.11
C ARG A 60 3.42 15.19 -13.17
N ARG A 61 4.69 15.23 -12.83
CA ARG A 61 5.33 16.26 -12.01
C ARG A 61 6.57 16.80 -12.73
N SER A 62 6.94 18.06 -12.46
CA SER A 62 8.17 18.66 -12.98
C SER A 62 9.44 18.06 -12.36
N THR A 63 9.35 17.59 -11.11
CA THR A 63 10.43 16.89 -10.40
C THR A 63 10.09 15.41 -10.31
N PRO A 64 11.00 14.50 -10.66
CA PRO A 64 10.80 13.07 -10.51
C PRO A 64 10.49 12.68 -9.05
N THR A 65 9.56 11.74 -8.87
CA THR A 65 9.16 11.22 -7.55
C THR A 65 9.52 9.75 -7.37
N THR A 66 10.38 9.22 -8.24
CA THR A 66 10.72 7.79 -8.39
C THR A 66 11.77 7.28 -7.38
N TRP A 67 12.29 8.14 -6.53
CA TRP A 67 13.41 7.81 -5.63
C TRP A 67 13.21 6.55 -4.78
N ARG A 68 11.95 6.18 -4.45
CA ARG A 68 11.66 4.96 -3.69
C ARG A 68 11.85 3.70 -4.52
N LEU A 69 11.46 3.75 -5.79
CA LEU A 69 11.71 2.67 -6.74
C LEU A 69 13.21 2.52 -7.05
N GLU A 70 13.92 3.64 -7.14
CA GLU A 70 15.38 3.67 -7.28
C GLU A 70 16.08 3.08 -6.06
N TYR A 71 15.61 3.47 -4.84
CA TYR A 71 16.14 2.95 -3.57
C TYR A 71 16.02 1.42 -3.46
N LEU A 72 14.93 0.85 -3.97
CA LEU A 72 14.69 -0.60 -4.03
C LEU A 72 15.34 -1.28 -5.24
N GLY A 73 15.95 -0.52 -6.17
CA GLY A 73 16.58 -1.07 -7.38
C GLY A 73 15.59 -1.73 -8.35
N ILE A 74 14.36 -1.19 -8.43
CA ILE A 74 13.27 -1.74 -9.27
C ILE A 74 12.72 -0.76 -10.31
N LEU A 75 13.25 0.46 -10.40
CA LEU A 75 12.71 1.47 -11.31
C LEU A 75 12.68 1.00 -12.79
N ASP A 76 13.71 0.31 -13.22
CA ASP A 76 13.86 -0.26 -14.58
C ASP A 76 13.01 -1.53 -14.81
N LYS A 77 12.43 -2.10 -13.76
CA LYS A 77 11.60 -3.31 -13.80
C LYS A 77 10.10 -3.01 -13.83
N VAL A 78 9.70 -1.78 -13.54
CA VAL A 78 8.29 -1.35 -13.55
C VAL A 78 7.99 -0.51 -14.79
N LYS A 79 6.79 -0.64 -15.32
CA LYS A 79 6.31 0.16 -16.46
C LYS A 79 5.47 1.32 -15.93
N LEU A 80 5.98 2.55 -16.06
CA LEU A 80 5.28 3.74 -15.60
C LEU A 80 4.39 4.30 -16.72
N ILE A 81 3.12 4.58 -16.39
CA ILE A 81 2.12 5.18 -17.27
C ILE A 81 1.72 6.52 -16.70
N ASP A 82 1.82 7.60 -17.48
CA ASP A 82 1.37 8.92 -17.08
C ASP A 82 -0.16 8.95 -16.93
N GLY A 83 -0.65 9.40 -15.76
CA GLY A 83 -2.08 9.56 -15.51
C GLY A 83 -2.35 10.10 -14.11
N ASP A 84 -3.55 10.64 -13.91
CA ASP A 84 -3.98 11.23 -12.64
C ASP A 84 -5.34 10.67 -12.23
N LEU A 85 -5.53 10.38 -10.95
CA LEU A 85 -6.80 9.85 -10.41
C LEU A 85 -7.97 10.83 -10.58
N THR A 86 -7.68 12.10 -10.80
CA THR A 86 -8.71 13.13 -11.06
C THR A 86 -9.05 13.28 -12.55
N ASP A 87 -8.32 12.58 -13.43
CA ASP A 87 -8.53 12.57 -14.87
C ASP A 87 -8.96 11.19 -15.39
N MET A 88 -10.27 11.03 -15.58
CA MET A 88 -10.89 9.78 -16.06
C MET A 88 -10.31 9.31 -17.41
N ALA A 89 -9.96 10.23 -18.31
CA ALA A 89 -9.44 9.88 -19.62
C ALA A 89 -8.06 9.21 -19.51
N SER A 90 -7.20 9.69 -18.65
CA SER A 90 -5.88 9.07 -18.40
C SER A 90 -5.99 7.72 -17.73
N ILE A 91 -6.96 7.54 -16.80
CA ILE A 91 -7.22 6.25 -16.17
C ILE A 91 -7.67 5.21 -17.21
N VAL A 92 -8.67 5.55 -18.03
CA VAL A 92 -9.18 4.67 -19.11
C VAL A 92 -8.04 4.28 -20.06
N ARG A 93 -7.22 5.23 -20.49
CA ARG A 93 -6.05 4.97 -21.34
C ARG A 93 -5.09 3.99 -20.69
N ALA A 94 -4.76 4.18 -19.41
CA ALA A 94 -3.87 3.29 -18.68
C ALA A 94 -4.43 1.86 -18.58
N LEU A 95 -5.73 1.71 -18.28
CA LEU A 95 -6.37 0.40 -18.24
C LEU A 95 -6.40 -0.29 -19.61
N LEU A 96 -6.64 0.45 -20.68
CA LEU A 96 -6.59 -0.09 -22.06
C LEU A 96 -5.18 -0.54 -22.47
N GLU A 97 -4.16 0.18 -22.02
CA GLU A 97 -2.76 -0.10 -22.33
C GLU A 97 -2.25 -1.34 -21.58
N CYS A 98 -2.46 -1.39 -20.25
CA CYS A 98 -1.89 -2.48 -19.43
C CYS A 98 -2.78 -3.73 -19.39
N ARG A 99 -4.13 -3.59 -19.49
CA ARG A 99 -5.08 -4.72 -19.31
C ARG A 99 -4.73 -5.54 -18.06
N PRO A 100 -4.84 -4.96 -16.86
CA PRO A 100 -4.37 -5.60 -15.66
C PRO A 100 -5.32 -6.71 -15.19
N ASP A 101 -4.75 -7.78 -14.61
CA ASP A 101 -5.50 -8.79 -13.87
C ASP A 101 -5.87 -8.28 -12.47
N GLU A 102 -4.98 -7.46 -11.90
CA GLU A 102 -5.10 -6.94 -10.54
C GLU A 102 -4.79 -5.43 -10.50
N ILE A 103 -5.62 -4.69 -9.75
CA ILE A 103 -5.49 -3.23 -9.61
C ILE A 103 -5.39 -2.90 -8.13
N TYR A 104 -4.33 -2.20 -7.75
CA TYR A 104 -4.07 -1.77 -6.38
C TYR A 104 -4.19 -0.25 -6.29
N ASN A 105 -5.30 0.24 -5.74
CA ASN A 105 -5.54 1.67 -5.58
C ASN A 105 -4.96 2.18 -4.25
N LEU A 106 -3.69 2.60 -4.29
CA LEU A 106 -2.97 3.20 -3.16
C LEU A 106 -2.86 4.72 -3.28
N GLY A 107 -3.14 5.27 -4.46
CA GLY A 107 -3.04 6.70 -4.74
C GLY A 107 -4.02 7.53 -3.91
N ALA A 108 -3.49 8.50 -3.18
CA ALA A 108 -4.26 9.41 -2.32
C ALA A 108 -3.43 10.63 -1.90
N GLN A 109 -4.11 11.71 -1.47
CA GLN A 109 -3.51 12.69 -0.58
C GLN A 109 -3.59 12.09 0.84
N SER A 110 -2.48 11.55 1.36
CA SER A 110 -2.47 10.69 2.55
C SER A 110 -2.06 11.38 3.85
N PHE A 111 -1.52 12.61 3.79
CA PHE A 111 -1.08 13.32 4.99
C PHE A 111 -2.26 14.04 5.64
N VAL A 112 -2.68 13.56 6.83
CA VAL A 112 -3.88 14.03 7.55
C VAL A 112 -3.85 15.53 7.80
N ALA A 113 -2.71 16.11 8.20
CA ALA A 113 -2.63 17.55 8.47
C ALA A 113 -2.90 18.39 7.22
N THR A 114 -2.38 17.99 6.05
CA THR A 114 -2.65 18.67 4.77
C THR A 114 -4.13 18.60 4.38
N SER A 115 -4.86 17.57 4.78
CA SER A 115 -6.29 17.45 4.45
C SER A 115 -7.13 18.60 5.05
N TRP A 116 -6.68 19.21 6.15
CA TRP A 116 -7.33 20.39 6.72
C TRP A 116 -7.03 21.67 5.93
N ALA A 117 -5.82 21.77 5.40
CA ALA A 117 -5.42 22.93 4.56
C ALA A 117 -5.95 22.81 3.12
N GLN A 118 -6.12 21.58 2.62
CA GLN A 118 -6.53 21.30 1.25
C GLN A 118 -7.66 20.24 1.20
N PRO A 119 -8.85 20.52 1.80
CA PRO A 119 -9.92 19.54 1.92
C PRO A 119 -10.51 19.14 0.56
N ILE A 120 -10.65 20.08 -0.38
CA ILE A 120 -11.20 19.82 -1.71
C ILE A 120 -10.24 18.96 -2.54
N LEU A 121 -8.95 19.27 -2.52
CA LEU A 121 -7.94 18.42 -3.18
C LEU A 121 -7.95 17.00 -2.60
N THR A 122 -8.06 16.89 -1.28
CA THR A 122 -8.11 15.58 -0.59
C THR A 122 -9.36 14.80 -1.00
N ALA A 123 -10.53 15.44 -1.04
CA ALA A 123 -11.78 14.81 -1.48
C ALA A 123 -11.68 14.34 -2.94
N ASN A 124 -11.19 15.20 -3.84
CA ASN A 124 -11.07 14.89 -5.26
C ASN A 124 -10.04 13.76 -5.54
N ALA A 125 -8.84 13.87 -4.99
CA ALA A 125 -7.78 12.89 -5.27
C ALA A 125 -8.03 11.55 -4.56
N THR A 126 -8.55 11.57 -3.33
CA THR A 126 -8.69 10.36 -2.50
C THR A 126 -10.06 9.71 -2.66
N GLY A 127 -11.15 10.50 -2.56
CA GLY A 127 -12.51 9.98 -2.64
C GLY A 127 -12.96 9.80 -4.09
N MET A 128 -13.04 10.91 -4.83
CA MET A 128 -13.48 10.88 -6.23
C MET A 128 -12.49 10.12 -7.11
N GLY A 129 -11.19 10.19 -6.83
CA GLY A 129 -10.18 9.40 -7.54
C GLY A 129 -10.42 7.90 -7.44
N ALA A 130 -10.84 7.40 -6.28
CA ALA A 130 -11.23 5.99 -6.11
C ALA A 130 -12.49 5.64 -6.91
N LEU A 131 -13.48 6.52 -6.94
CA LEU A 131 -14.69 6.33 -7.75
C LEU A 131 -14.38 6.35 -9.24
N ASN A 132 -13.51 7.27 -9.71
CA ASN A 132 -13.09 7.33 -11.11
C ASN A 132 -12.44 6.02 -11.57
N ILE A 133 -11.55 5.44 -10.77
CA ILE A 133 -10.90 4.19 -11.15
C ILE A 133 -11.87 3.00 -11.10
N LEU A 134 -12.77 2.94 -10.11
CA LEU A 134 -13.82 1.91 -10.04
C LEU A 134 -14.74 1.96 -11.28
N GLU A 135 -15.17 3.16 -11.68
CA GLU A 135 -16.01 3.34 -12.85
C GLU A 135 -15.26 3.00 -14.15
N ALA A 136 -13.98 3.36 -14.25
CA ALA A 136 -13.15 2.96 -15.37
C ALA A 136 -12.97 1.43 -15.45
N VAL A 137 -12.74 0.77 -14.31
CA VAL A 137 -12.64 -0.70 -14.21
C VAL A 137 -13.93 -1.35 -14.69
N ARG A 138 -15.08 -0.88 -14.19
CA ARG A 138 -16.39 -1.40 -14.60
C ARG A 138 -16.63 -1.34 -16.11
N GLN A 139 -16.13 -0.28 -16.77
CA GLN A 139 -16.32 -0.08 -18.22
C GLN A 139 -15.27 -0.78 -19.09
N VAL A 140 -14.03 -0.90 -18.63
CA VAL A 140 -12.89 -1.31 -19.47
C VAL A 140 -12.41 -2.72 -19.19
N CYS A 141 -12.39 -3.13 -17.90
CA CYS A 141 -11.84 -4.42 -17.47
C CYS A 141 -12.58 -4.95 -16.21
N PRO A 142 -13.90 -5.21 -16.31
CA PRO A 142 -14.71 -5.61 -15.15
C PRO A 142 -14.24 -6.92 -14.48
N GLU A 143 -13.47 -7.75 -15.17
CA GLU A 143 -12.90 -8.99 -14.64
C GLU A 143 -11.66 -8.77 -13.77
N SER A 144 -11.06 -7.56 -13.81
CA SER A 144 -9.89 -7.26 -12.98
C SER A 144 -10.27 -7.23 -11.50
N LYS A 145 -9.43 -7.83 -10.66
CA LYS A 145 -9.58 -7.74 -9.21
C LYS A 145 -9.08 -6.39 -8.71
N PHE A 146 -9.84 -5.77 -7.83
CA PHE A 146 -9.59 -4.41 -7.34
C PHE A 146 -9.32 -4.39 -5.84
N TYR A 147 -8.20 -3.81 -5.43
CA TYR A 147 -7.86 -3.55 -4.04
C TYR A 147 -7.96 -2.04 -3.75
N GLN A 148 -8.71 -1.68 -2.70
CA GLN A 148 -8.79 -0.32 -2.16
C GLN A 148 -7.99 -0.21 -0.86
N ALA A 149 -6.99 0.65 -0.84
CA ALA A 149 -6.33 1.03 0.40
C ALA A 149 -7.26 1.90 1.25
N SER A 150 -7.95 1.28 2.20
CA SER A 150 -8.65 1.95 3.28
C SER A 150 -7.68 2.26 4.44
N THR A 151 -8.15 2.74 5.58
CA THR A 151 -7.28 3.25 6.65
C THR A 151 -7.95 3.11 8.02
N SER A 152 -7.18 2.94 9.09
CA SER A 152 -7.67 3.01 10.47
C SER A 152 -8.24 4.39 10.85
N GLU A 153 -7.92 5.46 10.09
CA GLU A 153 -8.51 6.79 10.27
C GLU A 153 -10.03 6.83 9.97
N LEU A 154 -10.60 5.76 9.37
CA LEU A 154 -12.05 5.57 9.25
C LEU A 154 -12.71 5.47 10.63
N PHE A 155 -12.05 4.81 11.59
CA PHE A 155 -12.56 4.66 12.96
C PHE A 155 -12.54 5.97 13.72
N GLY A 156 -11.54 6.84 13.51
CA GLY A 156 -11.46 8.19 14.04
C GLY A 156 -11.71 8.28 15.53
N LYS A 157 -12.92 8.72 15.94
CA LYS A 157 -13.40 8.60 17.34
C LYS A 157 -13.88 7.17 17.54
N ALA A 158 -12.94 6.25 17.73
CA ALA A 158 -13.21 4.83 17.82
C ALA A 158 -14.29 4.52 18.87
N GLN A 159 -15.29 3.73 18.45
CA GLN A 159 -16.43 3.35 19.31
C GLN A 159 -16.14 2.11 20.15
N GLU A 160 -15.04 1.41 19.83
CA GLU A 160 -14.58 0.19 20.50
C GLU A 160 -13.09 0.32 20.86
N ASN A 161 -12.66 -0.38 21.91
CA ASN A 161 -11.25 -0.34 22.34
C ASN A 161 -10.31 -1.02 21.35
N ILE A 162 -10.77 -2.06 20.65
CA ILE A 162 -10.04 -2.80 19.61
C ILE A 162 -10.93 -2.80 18.39
N GLN A 163 -10.45 -2.23 17.27
CA GLN A 163 -11.23 -2.05 16.06
C GLN A 163 -11.13 -3.28 15.17
N SER A 164 -12.29 -3.72 14.67
CA SER A 164 -12.46 -4.82 13.72
C SER A 164 -13.21 -4.34 12.48
N GLU A 165 -13.46 -5.23 11.54
CA GLU A 165 -14.23 -4.95 10.32
C GLU A 165 -15.68 -4.55 10.59
N THR A 166 -16.22 -4.87 11.78
CA THR A 166 -17.59 -4.56 12.19
C THR A 166 -17.68 -3.32 13.08
N THR A 167 -16.56 -2.76 13.52
CA THR A 167 -16.54 -1.55 14.33
C THR A 167 -17.08 -0.34 13.54
N PRO A 168 -18.07 0.42 14.08
CA PRO A 168 -18.61 1.58 13.38
C PRO A 168 -17.56 2.64 13.07
N PHE A 169 -17.60 3.20 11.85
CA PHE A 169 -16.72 4.26 11.43
C PHE A 169 -17.18 5.64 11.95
N TYR A 170 -16.22 6.45 12.42
CA TYR A 170 -16.45 7.82 12.87
C TYR A 170 -15.24 8.70 12.53
N PRO A 171 -14.97 8.99 11.24
CA PRO A 171 -13.78 9.72 10.82
C PRO A 171 -13.68 11.11 11.44
N ARG A 172 -12.46 11.56 11.74
CA ARG A 172 -12.17 12.81 12.44
C ARG A 172 -11.32 13.78 11.60
N SER A 173 -11.21 13.54 10.28
CA SER A 173 -10.45 14.41 9.36
C SER A 173 -11.05 14.38 7.95
N PRO A 174 -10.83 15.42 7.13
CA PRO A 174 -11.22 15.38 5.71
C PRO A 174 -10.61 14.19 4.96
N TYR A 175 -9.40 13.77 5.33
CA TYR A 175 -8.75 12.54 4.82
C TYR A 175 -9.56 11.29 5.17
N GLY A 176 -9.92 11.12 6.46
CA GLY A 176 -10.73 9.98 6.90
C GLY A 176 -12.08 9.93 6.20
N VAL A 177 -12.75 11.07 6.02
CA VAL A 177 -14.03 11.16 5.30
C VAL A 177 -13.87 10.77 3.82
N ALA A 178 -12.83 11.26 3.14
CA ALA A 178 -12.55 10.91 1.75
C ALA A 178 -12.23 9.41 1.57
N LYS A 179 -11.48 8.83 2.51
CA LYS A 179 -11.21 7.38 2.53
C LYS A 179 -12.46 6.56 2.85
N LEU A 180 -13.37 7.07 3.70
CA LEU A 180 -14.66 6.41 3.97
C LEU A 180 -15.54 6.37 2.71
N PHE A 181 -15.58 7.45 1.95
CA PHE A 181 -16.27 7.49 0.66
C PHE A 181 -15.68 6.44 -0.30
N ALA A 182 -14.35 6.36 -0.44
CA ALA A 182 -13.68 5.37 -1.28
C ALA A 182 -13.96 3.92 -0.84
N HIS A 183 -13.95 3.67 0.47
CA HIS A 183 -14.27 2.37 1.07
C HIS A 183 -15.68 1.92 0.71
N TRP A 184 -16.70 2.75 1.00
CA TRP A 184 -18.10 2.42 0.68
C TRP A 184 -18.38 2.38 -0.81
N SER A 185 -17.70 3.18 -1.63
CA SER A 185 -17.80 3.07 -3.09
C SER A 185 -17.33 1.70 -3.57
N THR A 186 -16.23 1.17 -3.02
CA THR A 186 -15.73 -0.17 -3.38
C THR A 186 -16.72 -1.27 -3.01
N ILE A 187 -17.29 -1.21 -1.79
CA ILE A 187 -18.34 -2.16 -1.36
C ILE A 187 -19.56 -2.07 -2.27
N ASN A 188 -20.01 -0.85 -2.57
CA ASN A 188 -21.17 -0.64 -3.43
C ASN A 188 -20.95 -1.20 -4.85
N TYR A 189 -19.76 -1.02 -5.43
CA TYR A 189 -19.43 -1.57 -6.75
C TYR A 189 -19.31 -3.10 -6.73
N ARG A 190 -18.81 -3.67 -5.64
CA ARG A 190 -18.80 -5.12 -5.41
C ARG A 190 -20.20 -5.70 -5.40
N GLU A 191 -21.12 -5.09 -4.64
CA GLU A 191 -22.48 -5.58 -4.45
C GLU A 191 -23.40 -5.31 -5.64
N SER A 192 -23.25 -4.15 -6.30
CA SER A 192 -24.15 -3.73 -7.37
C SER A 192 -23.71 -4.19 -8.76
N PHE A 193 -22.42 -4.32 -9.01
CA PHE A 193 -21.86 -4.61 -10.34
C PHE A 193 -21.04 -5.90 -10.40
N GLY A 194 -20.85 -6.60 -9.28
CA GLY A 194 -20.08 -7.84 -9.23
C GLY A 194 -18.55 -7.63 -9.39
N ILE A 195 -18.05 -6.41 -9.26
CA ILE A 195 -16.60 -6.15 -9.28
C ILE A 195 -15.94 -6.88 -8.12
N PHE A 196 -14.87 -7.63 -8.38
CA PHE A 196 -14.08 -8.22 -7.31
C PHE A 196 -13.30 -7.12 -6.57
N GLY A 197 -13.95 -6.44 -5.63
CA GLY A 197 -13.37 -5.32 -4.88
C GLY A 197 -13.13 -5.68 -3.41
N CYS A 198 -11.88 -5.56 -2.93
CA CYS A 198 -11.49 -5.75 -1.53
C CYS A 198 -11.04 -4.43 -0.90
N CYS A 199 -11.35 -4.22 0.39
CA CYS A 199 -10.84 -3.09 1.14
C CYS A 199 -9.89 -3.56 2.25
N GLY A 200 -8.64 -3.07 2.24
CA GLY A 200 -7.71 -3.24 3.36
C GLY A 200 -7.81 -2.08 4.33
N ILE A 201 -8.33 -2.29 5.54
CA ILE A 201 -8.39 -1.29 6.60
C ILE A 201 -7.03 -1.29 7.32
N LEU A 202 -6.09 -0.54 6.74
CA LEU A 202 -4.70 -0.57 7.17
C LEU A 202 -4.50 0.30 8.42
N PHE A 203 -3.92 -0.28 9.46
CA PHE A 203 -3.39 0.47 10.58
C PHE A 203 -2.05 1.11 10.20
N ASN A 204 -1.49 1.93 11.09
CA ASN A 204 -0.26 2.66 10.76
C ASN A 204 0.86 1.67 10.40
N HIS A 205 1.51 1.92 9.28
CA HIS A 205 2.62 1.09 8.81
C HIS A 205 3.72 1.97 8.22
N GLU A 206 4.92 1.65 8.58
CA GLU A 206 6.07 2.52 8.45
C GLU A 206 7.24 1.78 7.79
N SER A 207 8.24 2.53 7.36
CA SER A 207 9.45 1.96 6.79
C SER A 207 10.52 3.03 6.57
N PRO A 208 11.73 2.66 6.14
CA PRO A 208 12.75 3.59 5.63
C PRO A 208 12.29 4.48 4.47
N LEU A 209 11.20 4.10 3.78
CA LEU A 209 10.61 4.84 2.66
C LEU A 209 9.47 5.78 3.05
N ARG A 210 9.13 5.86 4.34
CA ARG A 210 8.07 6.77 4.83
C ARG A 210 8.37 8.23 4.50
N GLY A 211 7.36 9.05 4.25
CA GLY A 211 7.51 10.50 4.08
C GLY A 211 7.99 11.17 5.36
N ILE A 212 8.86 12.17 5.22
CA ILE A 212 9.50 12.88 6.35
C ILE A 212 8.49 13.65 7.22
N GLU A 213 7.32 13.97 6.67
CA GLU A 213 6.23 14.66 7.35
C GLU A 213 5.52 13.78 8.41
N PHE A 214 5.65 12.46 8.32
CA PHE A 214 5.05 11.54 9.28
C PHE A 214 5.89 11.39 10.55
N VAL A 215 5.22 11.30 11.70
CA VAL A 215 5.86 11.35 13.02
C VAL A 215 6.98 10.32 13.17
N THR A 216 6.77 9.09 12.74
CA THR A 216 7.76 8.01 12.83
C THR A 216 9.04 8.35 12.08
N ARG A 217 8.92 8.79 10.83
CA ARG A 217 10.07 9.20 10.03
C ARG A 217 10.70 10.50 10.54
N LYS A 218 9.87 11.45 11.01
CA LYS A 218 10.37 12.68 11.65
C LYS A 218 11.24 12.35 12.88
N VAL A 219 10.86 11.34 13.67
CA VAL A 219 11.64 10.88 14.82
C VAL A 219 12.96 10.27 14.37
N THR A 220 12.93 9.28 13.45
CA THR A 220 14.15 8.55 13.04
C THR A 220 15.17 9.44 12.30
N ASP A 221 14.71 10.36 11.44
CA ASP A 221 15.57 11.35 10.78
C ASP A 221 16.19 12.31 11.80
N ALA A 222 15.39 12.83 12.75
CA ALA A 222 15.91 13.72 13.78
C ALA A 222 16.94 13.02 14.69
N VAL A 223 16.69 11.79 15.10
CA VAL A 223 17.63 10.97 15.90
C VAL A 223 18.94 10.79 15.16
N ALA A 224 18.90 10.48 13.86
CA ALA A 224 20.08 10.34 13.05
C ALA A 224 20.85 11.67 12.92
N ARG A 225 20.16 12.81 12.71
CA ARG A 225 20.78 14.15 12.68
C ARG A 225 21.37 14.54 14.02
N ILE A 226 20.70 14.28 15.13
CA ILE A 226 21.19 14.57 16.48
C ILE A 226 22.46 13.76 16.75
N LYS A 227 22.44 12.45 16.45
CA LYS A 227 23.61 11.58 16.61
C LYS A 227 24.83 12.05 15.81
N LEU A 228 24.59 12.64 14.64
CA LEU A 228 25.65 13.18 13.76
C LEU A 228 25.98 14.65 14.05
N GLY A 229 25.45 15.25 15.10
CA GLY A 229 25.71 16.65 15.50
C GLY A 229 25.09 17.69 14.56
N LYS A 230 24.18 17.30 13.66
CA LYS A 230 23.53 18.18 12.67
C LYS A 230 22.20 18.79 13.15
N GLN A 231 21.69 18.39 14.32
CA GLN A 231 20.47 18.89 14.95
C GLN A 231 20.61 18.84 16.47
N LYS A 232 19.93 19.76 17.19
CA LYS A 232 20.04 19.86 18.66
C LYS A 232 18.84 19.33 19.40
N GLU A 233 17.64 19.39 18.83
CA GLU A 233 16.39 19.03 19.47
C GLU A 233 15.38 18.50 18.46
N LEU A 234 14.38 17.74 18.95
CA LEU A 234 13.24 17.27 18.17
C LEU A 234 11.95 17.85 18.77
N ARG A 235 11.20 18.65 17.99
CA ARG A 235 9.92 19.23 18.43
C ARG A 235 8.76 18.34 17.96
N LEU A 236 7.92 17.92 18.91
CA LEU A 236 6.75 17.08 18.71
C LEU A 236 5.53 17.67 19.43
N GLY A 237 4.32 17.24 19.04
CA GLY A 237 3.08 17.53 19.74
C GLY A 237 2.79 16.48 20.83
N ASN A 238 1.62 15.83 20.75
CA ASN A 238 1.21 14.80 21.69
C ASN A 238 2.05 13.52 21.52
N ILE A 239 2.96 13.28 22.46
CA ILE A 239 3.81 12.07 22.45
C ILE A 239 3.16 10.88 23.16
N ASP A 240 2.01 11.06 23.80
CA ASP A 240 1.29 10.00 24.50
C ASP A 240 0.20 9.34 23.64
N ALA A 241 -0.05 9.88 22.44
CA ALA A 241 -0.95 9.26 21.46
C ALA A 241 -0.46 7.86 21.09
N GLN A 242 -1.39 6.89 21.09
CA GLN A 242 -1.10 5.48 20.86
C GLN A 242 -1.53 5.03 19.46
N ARG A 243 -0.68 4.27 18.78
CA ARG A 243 -0.93 3.71 17.45
C ARG A 243 -0.46 2.27 17.38
N ASP A 244 -1.14 1.50 16.55
CA ASP A 244 -0.69 0.20 16.12
C ASP A 244 0.23 0.44 14.91
N TRP A 245 1.53 0.20 15.05
CA TRP A 245 2.53 0.39 14.01
C TRP A 245 3.10 -0.92 13.52
N GLY A 246 3.02 -1.16 12.22
CA GLY A 246 3.65 -2.28 11.54
C GLY A 246 4.65 -1.87 10.47
N PHE A 247 5.24 -2.84 9.81
CA PHE A 247 6.15 -2.65 8.69
C PHE A 247 5.39 -2.70 7.35
N SER A 248 5.60 -1.71 6.48
CA SER A 248 4.95 -1.63 5.17
C SER A 248 5.20 -2.88 4.30
N GLY A 249 6.42 -3.44 4.34
CA GLY A 249 6.76 -4.66 3.61
C GLY A 249 5.98 -5.90 4.05
N ASP A 250 5.45 -5.94 5.29
CA ASP A 250 4.52 -7.00 5.72
C ASP A 250 3.09 -6.72 5.21
N TYR A 251 2.66 -5.46 5.26
CA TYR A 251 1.30 -5.04 4.90
C TYR A 251 1.00 -5.24 3.41
N VAL A 252 1.96 -4.99 2.52
CA VAL A 252 1.74 -5.19 1.09
C VAL A 252 1.50 -6.66 0.72
N LYS A 253 2.01 -7.60 1.52
CA LYS A 253 1.71 -9.04 1.36
C LYS A 253 0.23 -9.32 1.64
N ALA A 254 -0.36 -8.67 2.67
CA ALA A 254 -1.79 -8.78 2.92
C ALA A 254 -2.62 -8.24 1.75
N MET A 255 -2.23 -7.09 1.17
CA MET A 255 -2.90 -6.52 0.01
C MET A 255 -2.96 -7.52 -1.16
N HIS A 256 -1.85 -8.17 -1.46
CA HIS A 256 -1.79 -9.20 -2.49
C HIS A 256 -2.67 -10.41 -2.12
N LEU A 257 -2.55 -10.94 -0.91
CA LEU A 257 -3.31 -12.11 -0.45
C LEU A 257 -4.84 -11.91 -0.50
N MET A 258 -5.33 -10.68 -0.27
CA MET A 258 -6.75 -10.36 -0.39
C MET A 258 -7.27 -10.61 -1.79
N LEU A 259 -6.50 -10.27 -2.83
CA LEU A 259 -6.90 -10.48 -4.22
C LEU A 259 -6.71 -11.95 -4.68
N GLN A 260 -6.03 -12.79 -3.91
CA GLN A 260 -5.89 -14.22 -4.21
C GLN A 260 -7.05 -15.07 -3.65
N GLN A 261 -7.98 -14.46 -2.88
CA GLN A 261 -9.15 -15.18 -2.35
C GLN A 261 -10.19 -15.45 -3.45
N ASP A 262 -11.05 -16.46 -3.19
CA ASP A 262 -12.17 -16.81 -4.10
C ASP A 262 -13.29 -15.77 -4.09
N LYS A 263 -13.45 -15.04 -2.98
CA LYS A 263 -14.47 -14.01 -2.79
C LYS A 263 -13.87 -12.73 -2.27
N PRO A 264 -14.34 -11.58 -2.77
CA PRO A 264 -13.90 -10.28 -2.25
C PRO A 264 -14.45 -10.03 -0.85
N ASP A 265 -13.64 -9.44 0.02
CA ASP A 265 -14.03 -9.07 1.38
C ASP A 265 -13.14 -7.93 1.91
N ASP A 266 -13.47 -7.43 3.11
CA ASP A 266 -12.73 -6.35 3.77
C ASP A 266 -11.96 -6.89 4.96
N TYR A 267 -10.74 -6.37 5.19
CA TYR A 267 -9.85 -6.91 6.21
C TYR A 267 -9.16 -5.80 7.00
N VAL A 268 -9.17 -5.92 8.30
CA VAL A 268 -8.27 -5.15 9.18
C VAL A 268 -6.87 -5.73 9.07
N VAL A 269 -5.91 -4.87 8.70
CA VAL A 269 -4.49 -5.21 8.65
C VAL A 269 -3.76 -4.41 9.72
N ALA A 270 -3.33 -5.09 10.77
CA ALA A 270 -2.77 -4.51 11.98
C ALA A 270 -1.80 -5.48 12.64
N THR A 271 -0.98 -4.99 13.58
CA THR A 271 -0.11 -5.85 14.38
C THR A 271 -0.82 -6.44 15.60
N GLY A 272 -1.97 -5.86 15.99
CA GLY A 272 -2.67 -6.20 17.24
C GLY A 272 -1.97 -5.68 18.48
N ARG A 273 -1.01 -4.78 18.33
CA ARG A 273 -0.24 -4.16 19.43
C ARG A 273 -0.20 -2.65 19.26
N THR A 274 -0.23 -1.92 20.35
CA THR A 274 -0.16 -0.46 20.35
C THR A 274 1.04 0.03 21.14
N ALA A 275 1.64 1.12 20.68
CA ALA A 275 2.69 1.84 21.37
C ALA A 275 2.45 3.35 21.25
N SER A 276 3.01 4.11 22.20
CA SER A 276 2.95 5.57 22.18
C SER A 276 4.04 6.16 21.28
N VAL A 277 3.85 7.41 20.85
CA VAL A 277 4.93 8.17 20.20
C VAL A 277 6.15 8.30 21.12
N ARG A 278 5.95 8.34 22.43
CA ARG A 278 7.01 8.31 23.47
C ARG A 278 7.82 7.03 23.38
N ASP A 279 7.17 5.85 23.24
CA ASP A 279 7.88 4.57 23.09
C ASP A 279 8.70 4.55 21.79
N MET A 280 8.15 5.06 20.71
CA MET A 280 8.86 5.22 19.44
C MET A 280 10.12 6.10 19.58
N CYS A 281 10.01 7.23 20.30
CA CYS A 281 11.14 8.10 20.59
C CYS A 281 12.19 7.38 21.45
N ARG A 282 11.76 6.75 22.56
CA ARG A 282 12.65 6.01 23.45
C ARG A 282 13.46 4.98 22.66
N LEU A 283 12.81 4.11 21.91
CA LEU A 283 13.48 3.06 21.13
C LEU A 283 14.45 3.65 20.10
N ALA A 284 14.06 4.71 19.41
CA ALA A 284 14.91 5.33 18.37
C ALA A 284 16.18 5.99 18.96
N PHE A 285 16.06 6.66 20.11
CA PHE A 285 17.21 7.28 20.80
C PHE A 285 18.09 6.24 21.47
N GLU A 286 17.50 5.22 22.13
CA GLU A 286 18.25 4.10 22.75
C GLU A 286 19.12 3.38 21.71
N TYR A 287 18.60 3.14 20.48
CA TYR A 287 19.35 2.50 19.41
C TYR A 287 20.68 3.21 19.07
N VAL A 288 20.73 4.52 19.21
CA VAL A 288 21.96 5.31 18.98
C VAL A 288 22.72 5.66 20.28
N GLY A 289 22.31 5.13 21.44
CA GLY A 289 22.94 5.34 22.74
C GLY A 289 22.72 6.76 23.30
N LEU A 290 21.53 7.33 23.07
CA LEU A 290 21.11 8.64 23.59
C LEU A 290 19.84 8.51 24.45
N ASN A 291 19.63 9.43 25.40
CA ASN A 291 18.39 9.53 26.14
C ASN A 291 17.43 10.52 25.45
N TYR A 292 16.23 10.06 25.07
CA TYR A 292 15.25 10.88 24.34
C TYR A 292 14.80 12.13 25.13
N GLU A 293 14.78 12.08 26.47
CA GLU A 293 14.34 13.18 27.33
C GLU A 293 15.23 14.43 27.20
N ASP A 294 16.51 14.24 26.83
CA ASP A 294 17.47 15.33 26.67
C ASP A 294 17.24 16.13 25.36
N TYR A 295 16.45 15.58 24.41
CA TYR A 295 16.34 16.14 23.06
C TYR A 295 14.92 16.45 22.63
N ILE A 296 13.88 15.93 23.31
CA ILE A 296 12.48 16.15 22.91
C ILE A 296 11.94 17.42 23.55
N VAL A 297 11.37 18.28 22.70
CA VAL A 297 10.65 19.49 23.10
C VAL A 297 9.19 19.35 22.67
N ILE A 298 8.26 19.43 23.64
CA ILE A 298 6.84 19.45 23.36
C ILE A 298 6.43 20.84 22.86
N ASP A 299 5.92 20.90 21.63
CA ASP A 299 5.50 22.16 21.00
C ASP A 299 4.00 22.09 20.64
N PRO A 300 3.16 22.97 21.25
CA PRO A 300 1.71 23.01 21.01
C PRO A 300 1.30 23.17 19.55
N LYS A 301 2.16 23.75 18.70
CA LYS A 301 1.90 23.93 17.26
C LYS A 301 1.71 22.61 16.51
N PHE A 302 2.21 21.50 17.06
CA PHE A 302 2.10 20.16 16.46
C PHE A 302 0.92 19.34 17.00
N TYR A 303 0.09 19.89 17.87
CA TYR A 303 -1.15 19.23 18.27
C TYR A 303 -2.18 19.25 17.14
N ARG A 304 -2.92 18.17 16.96
CA ARG A 304 -3.98 18.06 15.95
C ARG A 304 -5.24 18.76 16.43
N GLN A 305 -6.01 19.33 15.50
CA GLN A 305 -7.30 19.96 15.80
C GLN A 305 -8.33 18.97 16.35
N ALA A 306 -8.31 17.74 15.87
CA ALA A 306 -9.13 16.64 16.35
C ALA A 306 -8.22 15.43 16.59
N GLU A 307 -7.78 15.28 17.84
CA GLU A 307 -6.88 14.19 18.21
C GLU A 307 -7.62 12.84 18.18
N VAL A 308 -6.87 11.82 17.83
CA VAL A 308 -7.26 10.42 17.91
C VAL A 308 -6.32 9.78 18.92
N ASP A 309 -6.83 9.50 20.11
CA ASP A 309 -5.99 9.09 21.25
C ASP A 309 -5.41 7.69 21.06
N ARG A 310 -6.22 6.75 20.60
CA ARG A 310 -5.82 5.35 20.45
C ARG A 310 -6.44 4.70 19.22
N LEU A 311 -5.60 4.01 18.44
CA LEU A 311 -6.01 3.06 17.41
C LEU A 311 -5.30 1.73 17.65
N LEU A 312 -6.09 0.65 17.73
CA LEU A 312 -5.62 -0.72 17.93
C LEU A 312 -6.46 -1.67 17.07
N GLY A 313 -5.86 -2.31 16.09
CA GLY A 313 -6.54 -3.20 15.16
C GLY A 313 -6.65 -4.63 15.69
N ASN A 314 -7.74 -5.32 15.31
CA ASN A 314 -7.90 -6.76 15.48
C ASN A 314 -7.57 -7.48 14.17
N PRO A 315 -6.39 -8.09 14.01
CA PRO A 315 -6.00 -8.77 12.78
C PRO A 315 -6.60 -10.19 12.62
N ALA A 316 -7.44 -10.65 13.54
CA ALA A 316 -7.88 -12.05 13.60
C ALA A 316 -8.51 -12.57 12.31
N LYS A 317 -9.24 -11.73 11.56
CA LYS A 317 -9.81 -12.12 10.26
C LYS A 317 -8.71 -12.31 9.22
N ALA A 318 -7.77 -11.40 9.13
CA ALA A 318 -6.62 -11.52 8.22
C ALA A 318 -5.75 -12.74 8.57
N GLU A 319 -5.50 -12.99 9.84
CA GLU A 319 -4.77 -14.19 10.30
C GLU A 319 -5.48 -15.48 9.88
N LYS A 320 -6.80 -15.55 10.10
CA LYS A 320 -7.60 -16.75 9.85
C LYS A 320 -7.81 -17.01 8.35
N VAL A 321 -8.14 -15.98 7.58
CA VAL A 321 -8.59 -16.13 6.18
C VAL A 321 -7.41 -16.03 5.21
N LEU A 322 -6.53 -15.06 5.43
CA LEU A 322 -5.39 -14.82 4.55
C LEU A 322 -4.13 -15.59 4.97
N ASN A 323 -4.16 -16.25 6.14
CA ASN A 323 -2.96 -16.82 6.79
C ASN A 323 -1.82 -15.78 6.91
N TRP A 324 -2.21 -14.52 7.16
CA TRP A 324 -1.29 -13.39 7.24
C TRP A 324 -1.17 -12.89 8.67
N LYS A 325 0.06 -12.59 9.06
CA LYS A 325 0.38 -11.95 10.34
C LYS A 325 1.55 -11.00 10.15
N ALA A 326 1.52 -9.84 10.81
CA ALA A 326 2.67 -8.94 10.85
C ALA A 326 3.87 -9.66 11.51
N GLN A 327 5.00 -9.66 10.81
CA GLN A 327 6.22 -10.38 11.25
C GLN A 327 7.17 -9.47 12.01
N THR A 328 7.29 -8.22 11.56
CA THR A 328 8.25 -7.25 12.07
C THR A 328 7.75 -6.64 13.39
N THR A 329 8.58 -6.67 14.42
CA THR A 329 8.30 -6.00 15.71
C THR A 329 8.51 -4.49 15.61
N LEU A 330 8.03 -3.73 16.60
CA LEU A 330 8.25 -2.27 16.64
C LEU A 330 9.75 -1.96 16.80
N GLU A 331 10.45 -2.71 17.61
CA GLU A 331 11.89 -2.58 17.86
C GLU A 331 12.68 -2.76 16.57
N GLU A 332 12.43 -3.84 15.82
CA GLU A 332 13.06 -4.12 14.53
C GLU A 332 12.74 -3.04 13.49
N LEU A 333 11.49 -2.55 13.47
CA LEU A 333 11.06 -1.47 12.58
C LEU A 333 11.81 -0.17 12.87
N VAL A 334 11.89 0.21 14.15
CA VAL A 334 12.59 1.42 14.57
C VAL A 334 14.08 1.33 14.25
N GLU A 335 14.72 0.19 14.56
CA GLU A 335 16.12 -0.05 14.19
C GLU A 335 16.36 0.11 12.69
N MET A 336 15.52 -0.56 11.87
CA MET A 336 15.59 -0.48 10.39
C MET A 336 15.51 0.97 9.90
N MET A 337 14.57 1.74 10.44
CA MET A 337 14.35 3.13 10.03
C MET A 337 15.51 4.04 10.47
N VAL A 338 15.96 3.95 11.72
CA VAL A 338 17.09 4.77 12.23
C VAL A 338 18.38 4.46 11.47
N LYS A 339 18.66 3.17 11.24
CA LYS A 339 19.84 2.74 10.45
C LYS A 339 19.83 3.34 9.05
N ALA A 340 18.71 3.24 8.34
CA ALA A 340 18.57 3.80 7.00
C ALA A 340 18.74 5.33 6.99
N ASP A 341 18.23 6.04 8.01
CA ASP A 341 18.40 7.50 8.12
C ASP A 341 19.83 7.90 8.46
N LEU A 342 20.52 7.16 9.32
CA LEU A 342 21.95 7.37 9.58
C LEU A 342 22.78 7.24 8.29
N GLU A 343 22.54 6.20 7.49
CA GLU A 343 23.23 5.99 6.23
C GLU A 343 22.95 7.11 5.21
N ARG A 344 21.69 7.54 5.13
CA ARG A 344 21.25 8.62 4.23
C ARG A 344 21.87 9.96 4.61
N ILE A 345 21.87 10.31 5.91
CA ILE A 345 22.35 11.62 6.38
C ILE A 345 23.88 11.69 6.39
N LYS A 346 24.59 10.57 6.51
CA LYS A 346 26.06 10.53 6.34
C LYS A 346 26.51 10.87 4.91
N LYS A 347 25.65 10.60 3.91
CA LYS A 347 25.94 10.90 2.49
C LYS A 347 25.62 12.34 2.09
N LEU A 348 24.91 13.10 2.95
CA LEU A 348 24.60 14.53 2.81
C LEU A 348 25.64 15.40 3.52
#